data_568576cc744c56fc020c2b2ad0d9d983
#
_entry.id   568576cc744c56fc020c2b2ad0d9d983
#
_cell.length_a   1.000
_cell.length_b   1.000
_cell.length_c   1.000
_cell.angle_alpha   90.00
_cell.angle_beta   90.00
_cell.angle_gamma   90.00
#
_symmetry.space_group_name_H-M   'P 1'
#
loop_
_entity.id
_entity.type
_entity.pdbx_description
1 polymer ?
#
loop_
_entity_poly.entity_id
_entity_poly.type
_entity_poly.pdbx_seq_one_letter_code
_entity_poly.pdbx_strand_id
1 'polypeptide(L)'
;SIKLSILLICLAILIYFNSGFLIELLAPNLSYEAKSIATYQLKILTPCIPLSGFLGLSFGALNSQRKFFLSSISPAITSITTIFFILLSWIFNQENASSHFFTYTGLLAFATLTGTFIQFIVQISEINKIGLLRLESTFSFLKDEERRIFKLIIPASVSSGLNQINVFIDMFFASSFQGAASGLAYGNFLIQAPLGILSNSLILPLLPKFSQLRSDKDTRGIQKKLISGIEYCFLTTIFLTGLFLTFNNQIVQLVFQRGAFDYLATLKVKNILIAYAVGIPFYLYRDLLVRTYSSI
;
A
#
# COMPACT_ATOMS: atom_id res chain seq x y z
N SER A 1 -2.18 -23.57 5.14
CA SER A 1 -2.72 -22.23 5.43
C SER A 1 -3.15 -22.02 6.88
N ILE A 2 -3.62 -23.05 7.62
CA ILE A 2 -4.03 -22.95 9.04
C ILE A 2 -2.87 -22.42 9.90
N LYS A 3 -1.65 -22.90 9.70
CA LYS A 3 -0.46 -22.46 10.44
C LYS A 3 -0.18 -20.96 10.24
N LEU A 4 -0.31 -20.46 9.00
CA LEU A 4 -0.15 -19.04 8.69
C LEU A 4 -1.24 -18.21 9.38
N SER A 5 -2.47 -18.71 9.37
CA SER A 5 -3.59 -18.02 10.04
C SER A 5 -3.39 -17.91 11.54
N ILE A 6 -2.94 -18.98 12.19
CA ILE A 6 -2.61 -18.98 13.63
C ILE A 6 -1.50 -17.96 13.92
N LEU A 7 -0.43 -17.96 13.11
CA LEU A 7 0.67 -17.00 13.27
C LEU A 7 0.17 -15.55 13.13
N LEU A 8 -0.67 -15.26 12.13
CA LEU A 8 -1.20 -13.92 11.92
C LEU A 8 -2.19 -13.50 13.01
N ILE A 9 -2.98 -14.43 13.56
CA ILE A 9 -3.85 -14.17 14.71
C ILE A 9 -3.01 -13.88 15.96
N CYS A 10 -1.97 -14.66 16.23
CA CYS A 10 -1.05 -14.39 17.36
C CYS A 10 -0.38 -13.01 17.19
N LEU A 11 0.06 -12.67 15.98
CA LEU A 11 0.64 -11.36 15.67
C LEU A 11 -0.40 -10.25 15.89
N ALA A 12 -1.63 -10.44 15.44
CA ALA A 12 -2.72 -9.49 15.65
C ALA A 12 -2.99 -9.24 17.15
N ILE A 13 -3.05 -10.30 17.94
CA ILE A 13 -3.23 -10.22 19.39
C ILE A 13 -2.06 -9.45 20.03
N LEU A 14 -0.83 -9.75 19.64
CA LEU A 14 0.37 -9.07 20.13
C LEU A 14 0.32 -7.58 19.81
N ILE A 15 -0.03 -7.20 18.58
CA ILE A 15 -0.16 -5.80 18.14
C ILE A 15 -1.30 -5.11 18.90
N TYR A 16 -2.43 -5.78 19.11
CA TYR A 16 -3.57 -5.23 19.86
C TYR A 16 -3.15 -4.80 21.27
N PHE A 17 -2.48 -5.67 22.02
CA PHE A 17 -2.06 -5.37 23.38
C PHE A 17 -0.90 -4.37 23.45
N ASN A 18 -0.03 -4.33 22.44
CA ASN A 18 1.11 -3.42 22.39
C ASN A 18 0.87 -2.19 21.51
N SER A 19 -0.37 -1.92 21.11
CA SER A 19 -0.71 -0.83 20.17
C SER A 19 -0.21 0.55 20.61
N GLY A 20 -0.30 0.88 21.91
CA GLY A 20 0.19 2.14 22.45
C GLY A 20 1.73 2.25 22.35
N PHE A 21 2.45 1.20 22.72
CA PHE A 21 3.91 1.16 22.58
C PHE A 21 4.36 1.28 21.10
N LEU A 22 3.66 0.62 20.20
CA LEU A 22 3.96 0.69 18.76
C LEU A 22 3.76 2.10 18.21
N ILE A 23 2.68 2.79 18.60
CA ILE A 23 2.45 4.19 18.21
C ILE A 23 3.51 5.12 18.79
N GLU A 24 3.90 4.91 20.05
CA GLU A 24 4.99 5.67 20.68
C GLU A 24 6.32 5.48 19.95
N LEU A 25 6.62 4.26 19.54
CA LEU A 25 7.85 3.93 18.78
C LEU A 25 7.83 4.54 17.37
N LEU A 26 6.68 4.52 16.69
CA LEU A 26 6.53 4.98 15.32
C LEU A 26 6.51 6.51 15.20
N ALA A 27 5.89 7.16 16.17
CA ALA A 27 5.62 8.59 16.13
C ALA A 27 5.72 9.23 17.52
N PRO A 28 6.93 9.26 18.10
CA PRO A 28 7.14 9.66 19.50
C PRO A 28 6.72 11.12 19.78
N ASN A 29 6.79 11.98 18.78
CA ASN A 29 6.55 13.43 18.93
C ASN A 29 5.13 13.87 18.57
N LEU A 30 4.20 12.94 18.30
CA LEU A 30 2.80 13.27 18.12
C LEU A 30 2.18 13.79 19.43
N SER A 31 1.17 14.66 19.31
CA SER A 31 0.37 15.10 20.45
C SER A 31 -0.30 13.91 21.13
N TYR A 32 -0.58 14.05 22.43
CA TYR A 32 -1.25 12.99 23.21
C TYR A 32 -2.59 12.59 22.58
N GLU A 33 -3.38 13.54 22.12
CA GLU A 33 -4.65 13.27 21.43
C GLU A 33 -4.45 12.46 20.15
N ALA A 34 -3.49 12.84 19.32
CA ALA A 34 -3.20 12.13 18.07
C ALA A 34 -2.70 10.68 18.33
N LYS A 35 -1.86 10.49 19.36
CA LYS A 35 -1.44 9.14 19.79
C LYS A 35 -2.61 8.30 20.29
N SER A 36 -3.51 8.89 21.07
CA SER A 36 -4.71 8.20 21.58
C SER A 36 -5.61 7.74 20.44
N ILE A 37 -5.86 8.61 19.46
CA ILE A 37 -6.65 8.30 18.26
C ILE A 37 -5.98 7.20 17.44
N ALA A 38 -4.68 7.33 17.15
CA ALA A 38 -3.94 6.35 16.39
C ALA A 38 -3.93 4.97 17.06
N THR A 39 -3.78 4.94 18.39
CA THR A 39 -3.84 3.71 19.18
C THR A 39 -5.24 3.07 19.10
N TYR A 40 -6.29 3.87 19.21
CA TYR A 40 -7.67 3.41 19.10
C TYR A 40 -7.97 2.84 17.71
N GLN A 41 -7.58 3.55 16.65
CA GLN A 41 -7.72 3.07 15.26
C GLN A 41 -6.92 1.80 15.02
N LEU A 42 -5.68 1.71 15.50
CA LEU A 42 -4.85 0.52 15.36
C LEU A 42 -5.51 -0.69 15.99
N LYS A 43 -6.11 -0.55 17.20
CA LYS A 43 -6.85 -1.64 17.85
C LYS A 43 -8.02 -2.13 17.02
N ILE A 44 -8.79 -1.22 16.42
CA ILE A 44 -9.93 -1.57 15.53
C ILE A 44 -9.43 -2.29 14.27
N LEU A 45 -8.30 -1.87 13.71
CA LEU A 45 -7.74 -2.42 12.47
C LEU A 45 -6.96 -3.73 12.67
N THR A 46 -6.62 -4.10 13.91
CA THR A 46 -5.86 -5.33 14.20
C THR A 46 -6.47 -6.59 13.57
N PRO A 47 -7.81 -6.82 13.56
CA PRO A 47 -8.40 -7.98 12.90
C PRO A 47 -8.19 -8.03 11.39
N CYS A 48 -7.84 -6.90 10.75
CA CYS A 48 -7.48 -6.89 9.33
C CYS A 48 -6.20 -7.68 9.04
N ILE A 49 -5.31 -7.90 10.02
CA ILE A 49 -4.04 -8.62 9.83
C ILE A 49 -4.28 -10.07 9.39
N PRO A 50 -5.02 -10.91 10.13
CA PRO A 50 -5.33 -12.26 9.67
C PRO A 50 -6.19 -12.26 8.40
N LEU A 51 -7.12 -11.32 8.25
CA LEU A 51 -7.94 -11.21 7.04
C LEU A 51 -7.08 -10.92 5.81
N SER A 52 -6.11 -10.00 5.89
CA SER A 52 -5.21 -9.69 4.76
C SER A 52 -4.33 -10.87 4.36
N GLY A 53 -3.93 -11.73 5.30
CA GLY A 53 -3.23 -12.96 5.00
C GLY A 53 -4.08 -13.91 4.15
N PHE A 54 -5.35 -14.08 4.49
CA PHE A 54 -6.31 -14.86 3.68
C PHE A 54 -6.55 -14.21 2.32
N LEU A 55 -6.74 -12.90 2.28
CA LEU A 55 -6.92 -12.16 1.04
C LEU A 55 -5.74 -12.33 0.09
N GLY A 56 -4.50 -12.28 0.59
CA GLY A 56 -3.31 -12.53 -0.20
C GLY A 56 -3.25 -13.94 -0.79
N LEU A 57 -3.56 -14.97 0.00
CA LEU A 57 -3.66 -16.34 -0.48
C LEU A 57 -4.77 -16.52 -1.52
N SER A 58 -5.92 -15.91 -1.27
CA SER A 58 -7.07 -15.92 -2.16
C SER A 58 -6.77 -15.25 -3.50
N PHE A 59 -6.08 -14.11 -3.45
CA PHE A 59 -5.61 -13.38 -4.63
C PHE A 59 -4.69 -14.25 -5.51
N GLY A 60 -3.72 -14.93 -4.89
CA GLY A 60 -2.85 -15.86 -5.58
C GLY A 60 -3.60 -17.04 -6.21
N ALA A 61 -4.55 -17.64 -5.47
CA ALA A 61 -5.37 -18.75 -5.95
C ALA A 61 -6.29 -18.33 -7.13
N LEU A 62 -6.95 -17.19 -7.06
CA LEU A 62 -7.79 -16.66 -8.13
C LEU A 62 -6.99 -16.36 -9.40
N ASN A 63 -5.81 -15.76 -9.25
CA ASN A 63 -4.92 -15.46 -10.37
C ASN A 63 -4.39 -16.75 -11.04
N SER A 64 -4.07 -17.79 -10.28
CA SER A 64 -3.66 -19.09 -10.83
C SER A 64 -4.75 -19.74 -11.66
N GLN A 65 -6.02 -19.49 -11.33
CA GLN A 65 -7.21 -19.94 -12.08
C GLN A 65 -7.65 -18.98 -13.18
N ARG A 66 -6.83 -17.97 -13.52
CA ARG A 66 -7.11 -16.92 -14.52
C ARG A 66 -8.36 -16.09 -14.22
N LYS A 67 -8.82 -16.04 -12.98
CA LYS A 67 -9.95 -15.17 -12.55
C LYS A 67 -9.46 -13.78 -12.12
N PHE A 68 -8.81 -13.09 -13.04
CA PHE A 68 -8.16 -11.80 -12.79
C PHE A 68 -9.15 -10.70 -12.42
N PHE A 69 -10.38 -10.73 -12.96
CA PHE A 69 -11.37 -9.68 -12.70
C PHE A 69 -11.69 -9.55 -11.22
N LEU A 70 -12.00 -10.66 -10.55
CA LEU A 70 -12.37 -10.62 -9.14
C LEU A 70 -11.19 -10.26 -8.24
N SER A 71 -10.01 -10.79 -8.53
CA SER A 71 -8.80 -10.43 -7.77
C SER A 71 -8.47 -8.95 -7.90
N SER A 72 -8.65 -8.34 -9.09
CA SER A 72 -8.34 -6.93 -9.34
C SER A 72 -9.37 -5.96 -8.78
N ILE A 73 -10.67 -6.31 -8.79
CA ILE A 73 -11.74 -5.41 -8.35
C ILE A 73 -12.02 -5.51 -6.84
N SER A 74 -11.67 -6.64 -6.22
CA SER A 74 -12.00 -6.88 -4.81
C SER A 74 -11.42 -5.84 -3.83
N PRO A 75 -10.21 -5.25 -4.03
CA PRO A 75 -9.74 -4.17 -3.15
C PRO A 75 -10.61 -2.90 -3.21
N ALA A 76 -11.33 -2.67 -4.33
CA ALA A 76 -12.25 -1.54 -4.44
C ALA A 76 -13.42 -1.65 -3.47
N ILE A 77 -13.79 -2.85 -3.04
CA ILE A 77 -14.87 -3.09 -2.07
C ILE A 77 -14.56 -2.35 -0.76
N THR A 78 -13.33 -2.43 -0.26
CA THR A 78 -12.93 -1.72 0.96
C THR A 78 -13.06 -0.21 0.79
N SER A 79 -12.63 0.34 -0.34
CA SER A 79 -12.74 1.78 -0.63
C SER A 79 -14.20 2.22 -0.77
N ILE A 80 -15.03 1.46 -1.47
CA ILE A 80 -16.48 1.73 -1.62
C ILE A 80 -17.18 1.70 -0.26
N THR A 81 -16.88 0.71 0.57
CA THR A 81 -17.44 0.60 1.92
C THR A 81 -17.03 1.79 2.77
N THR A 82 -15.78 2.22 2.71
CA THR A 82 -15.30 3.40 3.45
C THR A 82 -16.03 4.67 3.00
N ILE A 83 -16.17 4.88 1.69
CA ILE A 83 -16.93 6.02 1.14
C ILE A 83 -18.40 5.97 1.59
N PHE A 84 -19.02 4.79 1.56
CA PHE A 84 -20.40 4.61 2.01
C PHE A 84 -20.57 5.01 3.48
N PHE A 85 -19.68 4.58 4.37
CA PHE A 85 -19.75 4.96 5.79
C PHE A 85 -19.52 6.46 6.01
N ILE A 86 -18.62 7.09 5.24
CA ILE A 86 -18.41 8.55 5.28
C ILE A 86 -19.69 9.28 4.87
N LEU A 87 -20.30 8.89 3.75
CA LEU A 87 -21.55 9.50 3.26
C LEU A 87 -22.69 9.30 4.25
N LEU A 88 -22.80 8.11 4.82
CA LEU A 88 -23.81 7.79 5.83
C LEU A 88 -23.65 8.67 7.07
N SER A 89 -22.42 8.85 7.55
CA SER A 89 -22.15 9.71 8.70
C SER A 89 -22.43 11.19 8.39
N TRP A 90 -22.19 11.64 7.16
CA TRP A 90 -22.50 13.00 6.73
C TRP A 90 -24.01 13.26 6.71
N ILE A 91 -24.81 12.29 6.26
CA ILE A 91 -26.29 12.40 6.22
C ILE A 91 -26.87 12.43 7.63
N PHE A 92 -26.37 11.60 8.56
CA PHE A 92 -26.97 11.45 9.88
C PHE A 92 -26.46 12.44 10.94
N ASN A 93 -25.30 13.10 10.74
CA ASN A 93 -24.65 13.93 11.75
C ASN A 93 -24.55 15.41 11.38
N GLN A 94 -25.63 16.04 10.90
CA GLN A 94 -25.63 17.47 10.57
C GLN A 94 -25.59 18.43 11.78
N GLU A 95 -25.83 17.96 13.02
CA GLU A 95 -26.14 18.89 14.12
C GLU A 95 -25.06 19.12 15.19
N ASN A 96 -23.97 18.34 15.29
CA ASN A 96 -23.00 18.52 16.38
C ASN A 96 -21.54 18.20 16.01
N ALA A 97 -20.81 19.16 15.43
CA ALA A 97 -19.45 18.96 14.92
C ALA A 97 -18.34 18.85 15.99
N SER A 98 -18.54 19.31 17.21
CA SER A 98 -17.44 19.50 18.20
C SER A 98 -17.18 18.32 19.13
N SER A 99 -18.11 17.39 19.33
CA SER A 99 -17.95 16.21 20.21
C SER A 99 -17.57 14.92 19.47
N HIS A 100 -17.45 14.96 18.14
CA HIS A 100 -17.43 13.76 17.29
C HIS A 100 -16.09 13.40 16.66
N PHE A 101 -14.99 14.12 16.98
CA PHE A 101 -13.70 13.83 16.34
C PHE A 101 -13.23 12.39 16.57
N PHE A 102 -13.38 11.86 17.79
CA PHE A 102 -13.12 10.45 18.10
C PHE A 102 -14.09 9.51 17.40
N THR A 103 -15.32 9.90 17.22
CA THR A 103 -16.36 9.10 16.54
C THR A 103 -16.06 8.97 15.05
N TYR A 104 -15.70 10.06 14.37
CA TYR A 104 -15.34 10.00 12.94
C TYR A 104 -14.07 9.21 12.65
N THR A 105 -13.05 9.37 13.49
CA THR A 105 -11.78 8.63 13.30
C THR A 105 -11.95 7.14 13.56
N GLY A 106 -12.75 6.77 14.57
CA GLY A 106 -13.14 5.38 14.82
C GLY A 106 -14.00 4.81 13.71
N LEU A 107 -14.92 5.61 13.15
CA LEU A 107 -15.77 5.22 12.04
C LEU A 107 -14.96 4.82 10.79
N LEU A 108 -13.92 5.59 10.45
CA LEU A 108 -13.04 5.25 9.32
C LEU A 108 -12.33 3.89 9.51
N ALA A 109 -11.82 3.65 10.71
CA ALA A 109 -11.18 2.37 11.02
C ALA A 109 -12.19 1.21 10.97
N PHE A 110 -13.39 1.42 11.51
CA PHE A 110 -14.47 0.43 11.47
C PHE A 110 -14.97 0.18 10.03
N ALA A 111 -15.12 1.22 9.23
CA ALA A 111 -15.49 1.12 7.82
C ALA A 111 -14.46 0.30 7.01
N THR A 112 -13.16 0.55 7.27
CA THR A 112 -12.07 -0.21 6.65
C THR A 112 -12.09 -1.68 7.08
N LEU A 113 -12.30 -1.97 8.36
CA LEU A 113 -12.44 -3.34 8.87
C LEU A 113 -13.63 -4.05 8.22
N THR A 114 -14.78 -3.38 8.18
CA THR A 114 -16.00 -3.93 7.57
C THR A 114 -15.80 -4.19 6.07
N GLY A 115 -15.18 -3.25 5.35
CA GLY A 115 -14.87 -3.40 3.94
C GLY A 115 -13.90 -4.57 3.67
N THR A 116 -12.87 -4.71 4.51
CA THR A 116 -11.94 -5.84 4.44
C THR A 116 -12.64 -7.17 4.71
N PHE A 117 -13.58 -7.19 5.63
CA PHE A 117 -14.38 -8.39 5.93
C PHE A 117 -15.31 -8.76 4.78
N ILE A 118 -16.00 -7.78 4.17
CA ILE A 118 -16.83 -8.02 2.97
C ILE A 118 -15.97 -8.54 1.82
N GLN A 119 -14.80 -7.92 1.59
CA GLN A 119 -13.84 -8.37 0.58
C GLN A 119 -13.43 -9.83 0.81
N PHE A 120 -13.16 -10.21 2.07
CA PHE A 120 -12.85 -11.57 2.45
C PHE A 120 -14.00 -12.53 2.12
N ILE A 121 -15.25 -12.19 2.49
CA ILE A 121 -16.41 -13.04 2.19
C ILE A 121 -16.58 -13.24 0.68
N VAL A 122 -16.43 -12.19 -0.11
CA VAL A 122 -16.56 -12.26 -1.57
C VAL A 122 -15.48 -13.18 -2.17
N GLN A 123 -14.23 -13.03 -1.75
CA GLN A 123 -13.15 -13.87 -2.27
C GLN A 123 -13.26 -15.33 -1.83
N ILE A 124 -13.58 -15.59 -0.55
CA ILE A 124 -13.71 -16.97 -0.05
C ILE A 124 -14.88 -17.70 -0.67
N SER A 125 -15.99 -16.99 -0.93
CA SER A 125 -17.14 -17.54 -1.64
C SER A 125 -16.77 -18.04 -3.03
N GLU A 126 -15.97 -17.28 -3.76
CA GLU A 126 -15.52 -17.67 -5.09
C GLU A 126 -14.52 -18.84 -5.06
N ILE A 127 -13.60 -18.84 -4.09
CA ILE A 127 -12.66 -19.96 -3.90
C ILE A 127 -13.40 -21.25 -3.55
N ASN A 128 -14.47 -21.15 -2.76
CA ASN A 128 -15.31 -22.30 -2.43
C ASN A 128 -16.01 -22.85 -3.68
N LYS A 129 -16.55 -22.00 -4.56
CA LYS A 129 -17.17 -22.41 -5.83
C LYS A 129 -16.20 -23.16 -6.76
N ILE A 130 -14.91 -22.79 -6.71
CA ILE A 130 -13.86 -23.42 -7.50
C ILE A 130 -13.39 -24.77 -6.88
N GLY A 131 -13.85 -25.09 -5.66
CA GLY A 131 -13.48 -26.34 -4.95
C GLY A 131 -12.05 -26.33 -4.38
N LEU A 132 -11.42 -25.17 -4.27
CA LEU A 132 -10.07 -25.03 -3.70
C LEU A 132 -10.07 -24.91 -2.17
N LEU A 133 -11.22 -24.76 -1.52
CA LEU A 133 -11.36 -24.75 -0.07
C LEU A 133 -11.32 -26.21 0.45
N ARG A 134 -10.13 -26.78 0.56
CA ARG A 134 -9.92 -28.00 1.33
C ARG A 134 -9.27 -27.67 2.65
N LEU A 135 -10.05 -27.69 3.72
CA LEU A 135 -9.59 -27.60 5.09
C LEU A 135 -9.03 -28.96 5.53
N GLU A 136 -7.85 -29.32 5.09
CA GLU A 136 -7.15 -30.47 5.65
C GLU A 136 -6.48 -30.03 6.96
N SER A 137 -7.06 -30.48 8.05
CA SER A 137 -6.55 -30.28 9.41
C SER A 137 -5.43 -31.26 9.75
N THR A 138 -4.36 -31.32 8.95
CA THR A 138 -3.22 -32.15 9.32
C THR A 138 -2.19 -31.29 10.02
N PHE A 139 -2.13 -31.40 11.35
CA PHE A 139 -1.10 -30.83 12.23
C PHE A 139 0.24 -31.62 12.11
N SER A 140 0.58 -32.07 10.93
CA SER A 140 1.84 -32.73 10.63
C SER A 140 2.97 -31.70 10.49
N PHE A 141 4.17 -32.07 10.92
CA PHE A 141 5.39 -31.28 10.67
C PHE A 141 5.47 -30.91 9.19
N LEU A 142 6.03 -29.72 8.90
CA LEU A 142 6.13 -29.14 7.57
C LEU A 142 6.45 -30.20 6.50
N LYS A 143 5.51 -30.46 5.61
CA LYS A 143 5.77 -31.27 4.41
C LYS A 143 6.84 -30.53 3.58
N ASP A 144 7.63 -31.26 2.79
CA ASP A 144 8.71 -30.67 1.98
C ASP A 144 8.23 -29.53 1.07
N GLU A 145 6.99 -29.61 0.59
CA GLU A 145 6.34 -28.55 -0.19
C GLU A 145 6.13 -27.26 0.63
N GLU A 146 5.66 -27.36 1.89
CA GLU A 146 5.49 -26.19 2.77
C GLU A 146 6.85 -25.53 3.07
N ARG A 147 7.89 -26.36 3.31
CA ARG A 147 9.26 -25.87 3.54
C ARG A 147 9.80 -25.12 2.31
N ARG A 148 9.50 -25.59 1.11
CA ARG A 148 9.86 -24.93 -0.14
C ARG A 148 9.13 -23.60 -0.28
N ILE A 149 7.84 -23.52 0.02
CA ILE A 149 7.05 -22.31 0.02
C ILE A 149 7.61 -21.29 1.03
N PHE A 150 7.91 -21.69 2.26
CA PHE A 150 8.51 -20.81 3.27
C PHE A 150 9.87 -20.26 2.82
N LYS A 151 10.72 -21.07 2.20
CA LYS A 151 12.00 -20.62 1.64
C LYS A 151 11.87 -19.55 0.55
N LEU A 152 10.74 -19.52 -0.17
CA LEU A 152 10.46 -18.50 -1.18
C LEU A 152 9.79 -17.25 -0.55
N ILE A 153 8.90 -17.44 0.43
CA ILE A 153 8.17 -16.34 1.06
C ILE A 153 9.10 -15.48 1.93
N ILE A 154 10.03 -16.08 2.69
CA ILE A 154 10.89 -15.32 3.61
C ILE A 154 11.72 -14.25 2.88
N PRO A 155 12.48 -14.54 1.81
CA PRO A 155 13.22 -13.50 1.09
C PRO A 155 12.31 -12.43 0.46
N ALA A 156 11.17 -12.84 -0.09
CA ALA A 156 10.18 -11.91 -0.65
C ALA A 156 9.59 -10.99 0.42
N SER A 157 9.29 -11.53 1.61
CA SER A 157 8.78 -10.75 2.75
C SER A 157 9.83 -9.77 3.27
N VAL A 158 11.11 -10.18 3.35
CA VAL A 158 12.20 -9.30 3.74
C VAL A 158 12.35 -8.16 2.75
N SER A 159 12.34 -8.45 1.46
CA SER A 159 12.43 -7.43 0.40
C SER A 159 11.25 -6.42 0.46
N SER A 160 10.04 -6.90 0.68
CA SER A 160 8.87 -6.03 0.87
C SER A 160 8.93 -5.26 2.18
N GLY A 161 9.44 -5.87 3.24
CA GLY A 161 9.62 -5.26 4.55
C GLY A 161 10.60 -4.09 4.54
N LEU A 162 11.67 -4.16 3.74
CA LEU A 162 12.62 -3.05 3.59
C LEU A 162 11.95 -1.76 3.09
N ASN A 163 10.96 -1.86 2.20
CA ASN A 163 10.19 -0.68 1.79
C ASN A 163 9.36 -0.10 2.94
N GLN A 164 8.85 -0.94 3.83
CA GLN A 164 8.10 -0.48 4.99
C GLN A 164 8.98 0.23 6.02
N ILE A 165 10.24 -0.18 6.15
CA ILE A 165 11.20 0.51 7.04
C ILE A 165 11.36 1.98 6.64
N ASN A 166 11.40 2.29 5.34
CA ASN A 166 11.43 3.68 4.88
C ASN A 166 10.20 4.45 5.34
N VAL A 167 8.99 3.85 5.23
CA VAL A 167 7.75 4.49 5.69
C VAL A 167 7.78 4.72 7.21
N PHE A 168 8.36 3.80 7.99
CA PHE A 168 8.57 3.97 9.43
C PHE A 168 9.49 5.15 9.74
N ILE A 169 10.63 5.22 9.06
CA ILE A 169 11.61 6.30 9.24
C ILE A 169 10.97 7.65 8.88
N ASP A 170 10.27 7.73 7.75
CA ASP A 170 9.57 8.94 7.33
C ASP A 170 8.54 9.38 8.37
N MET A 171 7.75 8.46 8.91
CA MET A 171 6.75 8.76 9.93
C MET A 171 7.40 9.18 11.26
N PHE A 172 8.49 8.53 11.65
CA PHE A 172 9.23 8.88 12.87
C PHE A 172 9.71 10.34 12.80
N PHE A 173 10.37 10.75 11.73
CA PHE A 173 10.81 12.13 11.55
C PHE A 173 9.66 13.11 11.37
N ALA A 174 8.64 12.74 10.60
CA ALA A 174 7.47 13.58 10.36
C ALA A 174 6.68 13.85 11.64
N SER A 175 6.72 12.96 12.63
CA SER A 175 6.04 13.15 13.91
C SER A 175 6.52 14.36 14.69
N SER A 176 7.74 14.84 14.40
CA SER A 176 8.33 16.04 15.03
C SER A 176 7.75 17.36 14.49
N PHE A 177 7.02 17.31 13.37
CA PHE A 177 6.47 18.51 12.73
C PHE A 177 4.96 18.42 12.62
N GLN A 178 4.27 19.42 13.12
CA GLN A 178 2.80 19.47 13.11
C GLN A 178 2.24 19.39 11.68
N GLY A 179 1.46 18.35 11.40
CA GLY A 179 0.84 18.11 10.10
C GLY A 179 1.75 17.50 9.04
N ALA A 180 3.02 17.18 9.35
CA ALA A 180 3.93 16.61 8.37
C ALA A 180 3.57 15.16 8.02
N ALA A 181 3.08 14.36 8.96
CA ALA A 181 2.63 12.99 8.70
C ALA A 181 1.51 12.94 7.65
N SER A 182 0.50 13.79 7.77
CA SER A 182 -0.55 13.93 6.74
C SER A 182 0.00 14.55 5.46
N GLY A 183 0.90 15.54 5.57
CA GLY A 183 1.57 16.16 4.42
C GLY A 183 2.35 15.16 3.57
N LEU A 184 3.07 14.21 4.18
CA LEU A 184 3.74 13.11 3.50
C LEU A 184 2.74 12.23 2.73
N ALA A 185 1.61 11.90 3.34
CA ALA A 185 0.57 11.10 2.69
C ALA A 185 0.01 11.81 1.44
N TYR A 186 -0.31 13.10 1.54
CA TYR A 186 -0.78 13.91 0.39
C TYR A 186 0.28 14.06 -0.70
N GLY A 187 1.53 14.37 -0.33
CA GLY A 187 2.64 14.47 -1.27
C GLY A 187 2.91 13.16 -2.00
N ASN A 188 2.94 12.05 -1.27
CA ASN A 188 3.11 10.71 -1.83
C ASN A 188 1.99 10.34 -2.80
N PHE A 189 0.73 10.66 -2.46
CA PHE A 189 -0.41 10.40 -3.35
C PHE A 189 -0.26 11.10 -4.71
N LEU A 190 0.16 12.38 -4.72
CA LEU A 190 0.38 13.14 -5.95
C LEU A 190 1.48 12.54 -6.84
N ILE A 191 2.53 12.01 -6.24
CA ILE A 191 3.67 11.43 -6.98
C ILE A 191 3.36 10.01 -7.44
N GLN A 192 2.68 9.21 -6.64
CA GLN A 192 2.38 7.80 -6.93
C GLN A 192 1.51 7.64 -8.18
N ALA A 193 0.54 8.53 -8.40
CA ALA A 193 -0.37 8.43 -9.54
C ALA A 193 0.38 8.54 -10.89
N PRO A 194 1.17 9.60 -11.18
CA PRO A 194 1.95 9.68 -12.41
C PRO A 194 3.03 8.59 -12.53
N LEU A 195 3.71 8.25 -11.41
CA LEU A 195 4.70 7.18 -11.41
C LEU A 195 4.08 5.83 -11.76
N GLY A 196 2.89 5.52 -11.25
CA GLY A 196 2.17 4.31 -11.61
C GLY A 196 1.82 4.24 -13.09
N ILE A 197 1.39 5.35 -13.69
CA ILE A 197 1.11 5.44 -15.13
C ILE A 197 2.39 5.21 -15.93
N LEU A 198 3.48 5.89 -15.58
CA LEU A 198 4.77 5.75 -16.27
C LEU A 198 5.33 4.34 -16.14
N SER A 199 5.33 3.75 -14.96
CA SER A 199 5.79 2.39 -14.72
C SER A 199 5.00 1.38 -15.54
N ASN A 200 3.68 1.48 -15.57
CA ASN A 200 2.82 0.59 -16.33
C ASN A 200 2.96 0.78 -17.84
N SER A 201 3.15 2.01 -18.30
CA SER A 201 3.26 2.31 -19.74
C SER A 201 4.64 2.03 -20.32
N LEU A 202 5.71 2.27 -19.57
CA LEU A 202 7.08 2.16 -20.05
C LEU A 202 7.74 0.82 -19.66
N ILE A 203 7.57 0.38 -18.41
CA ILE A 203 8.33 -0.74 -17.87
C ILE A 203 7.61 -2.08 -18.12
N LEU A 204 6.30 -2.16 -17.91
CA LEU A 204 5.56 -3.40 -18.10
C LEU A 204 5.73 -4.02 -19.50
N PRO A 205 5.69 -3.27 -20.60
CA PRO A 205 5.89 -3.84 -21.94
C PRO A 205 7.31 -4.36 -22.21
N LEU A 206 8.29 -3.98 -21.37
CA LEU A 206 9.66 -4.47 -21.48
C LEU A 206 9.84 -5.88 -20.88
N LEU A 207 9.02 -6.27 -19.89
CA LEU A 207 9.16 -7.54 -19.18
C LEU A 207 9.13 -8.77 -20.09
N PRO A 208 8.15 -8.94 -21.01
CA PRO A 208 8.14 -10.08 -21.92
C PRO A 208 9.38 -10.13 -22.82
N LYS A 209 9.88 -8.94 -23.23
CA LYS A 209 11.09 -8.84 -24.09
C LYS A 209 12.34 -9.28 -23.34
N PHE A 210 12.47 -8.91 -22.05
CA PHE A 210 13.60 -9.39 -21.24
C PHE A 210 13.55 -10.89 -21.02
N SER A 211 12.37 -11.45 -20.73
CA SER A 211 12.20 -12.90 -20.56
C SER A 211 12.53 -13.68 -21.85
N GLN A 212 12.16 -13.15 -23.02
CA GLN A 212 12.51 -13.72 -24.31
C GLN A 212 14.02 -13.70 -24.55
N LEU A 213 14.67 -12.52 -24.42
CA LEU A 213 16.12 -12.37 -24.59
C LEU A 213 16.92 -13.26 -23.64
N ARG A 214 16.40 -13.51 -22.43
CA ARG A 214 17.01 -14.47 -21.52
C ARG A 214 16.90 -15.91 -22.04
N SER A 215 15.72 -16.30 -22.52
CA SER A 215 15.51 -17.61 -23.12
C SER A 215 16.46 -17.86 -24.30
N ASP A 216 16.70 -16.81 -25.10
CA ASP A 216 17.63 -16.83 -26.24
C ASP A 216 19.11 -16.70 -25.83
N LYS A 217 19.41 -16.56 -24.53
CA LYS A 217 20.74 -16.33 -23.96
C LYS A 217 21.45 -15.09 -24.54
N ASP A 218 20.70 -14.12 -25.05
CA ASP A 218 21.22 -12.88 -25.64
C ASP A 218 21.47 -11.82 -24.57
N THR A 219 22.61 -11.92 -23.91
CA THR A 219 23.03 -10.93 -22.89
C THR A 219 23.27 -9.52 -23.46
N ARG A 220 23.72 -9.42 -24.72
CA ARG A 220 23.90 -8.12 -25.38
C ARG A 220 22.58 -7.46 -25.69
N GLY A 221 21.59 -8.22 -26.12
CA GLY A 221 20.22 -7.75 -26.32
C GLY A 221 19.59 -7.23 -25.03
N ILE A 222 19.80 -7.93 -23.91
CA ILE A 222 19.36 -7.49 -22.57
C ILE A 222 19.97 -6.16 -22.21
N GLN A 223 21.31 -6.02 -22.33
CA GLN A 223 22.02 -4.77 -22.04
C GLN A 223 21.51 -3.61 -22.89
N LYS A 224 21.42 -3.80 -24.21
CA LYS A 224 20.94 -2.77 -25.13
C LYS A 224 19.52 -2.33 -24.78
N LYS A 225 18.65 -3.28 -24.44
CA LYS A 225 17.26 -2.99 -24.09
C LYS A 225 17.14 -2.28 -22.73
N LEU A 226 18.00 -2.65 -21.77
CA LEU A 226 18.05 -2.00 -20.46
C LEU A 226 18.53 -0.55 -20.60
N ILE A 227 19.58 -0.28 -21.38
CA ILE A 227 20.07 1.07 -21.64
C ILE A 227 18.97 1.92 -22.27
N SER A 228 18.29 1.43 -23.33
CA SER A 228 17.16 2.15 -23.91
C SER A 228 16.02 2.39 -22.90
N GLY A 229 15.74 1.42 -22.03
CA GLY A 229 14.78 1.60 -20.96
C GLY A 229 15.16 2.72 -19.98
N ILE A 230 16.45 2.79 -19.61
CA ILE A 230 17.01 3.86 -18.75
C ILE A 230 16.87 5.22 -19.44
N GLU A 231 17.19 5.33 -20.73
CA GLU A 231 17.09 6.57 -21.51
C GLU A 231 15.63 7.07 -21.56
N TYR A 232 14.66 6.19 -21.83
CA TYR A 232 13.23 6.56 -21.82
C TYR A 232 12.76 6.97 -20.42
N CYS A 233 13.17 6.25 -19.38
CA CYS A 233 12.87 6.63 -18.00
C CYS A 233 13.46 8.00 -17.65
N PHE A 234 14.69 8.29 -18.09
CA PHE A 234 15.36 9.56 -17.86
C PHE A 234 14.60 10.73 -18.49
N LEU A 235 14.28 10.63 -19.77
CA LEU A 235 13.55 11.69 -20.48
C LEU A 235 12.19 11.98 -19.86
N THR A 236 11.43 10.94 -19.54
CA THR A 236 10.09 11.10 -18.97
C THR A 236 10.13 11.63 -17.53
N THR A 237 11.10 11.20 -16.73
CA THR A 237 11.24 11.65 -15.34
C THR A 237 11.75 13.06 -15.23
N ILE A 238 12.65 13.51 -16.09
CA ILE A 238 13.09 14.93 -16.11
C ILE A 238 11.90 15.84 -16.39
N PHE A 239 11.09 15.51 -17.41
CA PHE A 239 9.88 16.28 -17.73
C PHE A 239 8.93 16.33 -16.53
N LEU A 240 8.63 15.18 -15.93
CA LEU A 240 7.72 15.08 -14.79
C LEU A 240 8.26 15.82 -13.56
N THR A 241 9.57 15.69 -13.28
CA THR A 241 10.24 16.42 -12.20
C THR A 241 10.14 17.93 -12.41
N GLY A 242 10.45 18.40 -13.63
CA GLY A 242 10.34 19.81 -14.00
C GLY A 242 8.92 20.35 -13.82
N LEU A 243 7.92 19.58 -14.22
CA LEU A 243 6.51 19.91 -14.04
C LEU A 243 6.16 20.06 -12.55
N PHE A 244 6.53 19.10 -11.72
CA PHE A 244 6.26 19.17 -10.28
C PHE A 244 7.06 20.28 -9.57
N LEU A 245 8.29 20.55 -9.98
CA LEU A 245 9.08 21.65 -9.40
C LEU A 245 8.54 23.03 -9.79
N THR A 246 8.04 23.18 -11.02
CA THR A 246 7.52 24.45 -11.51
C THR A 246 6.10 24.71 -11.02
N PHE A 247 5.23 23.73 -11.08
CA PHE A 247 3.79 23.88 -10.80
C PHE A 247 3.38 23.29 -9.44
N ASN A 248 4.32 23.09 -8.52
CA ASN A 248 4.05 22.46 -7.21
C ASN A 248 2.86 23.07 -6.47
N ASN A 249 2.80 24.40 -6.40
CA ASN A 249 1.73 25.12 -5.69
C ASN A 249 0.37 24.93 -6.38
N GLN A 250 0.34 25.10 -7.70
CA GLN A 250 -0.88 24.98 -8.51
C GLN A 250 -1.44 23.55 -8.47
N ILE A 251 -0.57 22.53 -8.52
CA ILE A 251 -0.96 21.14 -8.44
C ILE A 251 -1.62 20.84 -7.09
N VAL A 252 -0.98 21.25 -5.98
CA VAL A 252 -1.54 21.03 -4.64
C VAL A 252 -2.85 21.77 -4.46
N GLN A 253 -2.91 23.04 -4.92
CA GLN A 253 -4.14 23.83 -4.86
C GLN A 253 -5.28 23.17 -5.63
N LEU A 254 -5.05 22.80 -6.88
CA LEU A 254 -6.07 22.22 -7.75
C LEU A 254 -6.63 20.92 -7.18
N VAL A 255 -5.76 20.08 -6.62
CA VAL A 255 -6.17 18.74 -6.16
C VAL A 255 -6.76 18.77 -4.76
N PHE A 256 -6.21 19.54 -3.84
CA PHE A 256 -6.53 19.43 -2.41
C PHE A 256 -7.13 20.67 -1.78
N GLN A 257 -6.85 21.91 -2.27
CA GLN A 257 -7.27 23.14 -1.58
C GLN A 257 -8.77 23.37 -1.66
N ARG A 258 -9.50 22.69 -0.76
CA ARG A 258 -10.95 22.82 -0.58
C ARG A 258 -11.36 22.38 0.82
N GLY A 259 -12.48 22.91 1.31
CA GLY A 259 -13.01 22.58 2.63
C GLY A 259 -12.02 22.90 3.74
N ALA A 260 -11.69 21.92 4.56
CA ALA A 260 -10.76 22.06 5.68
C ALA A 260 -9.27 22.10 5.27
N PHE A 261 -8.94 21.83 3.99
CA PHE A 261 -7.56 21.92 3.50
C PHE A 261 -7.28 23.37 3.07
N ASP A 262 -6.70 24.13 3.98
CA ASP A 262 -6.44 25.58 3.84
C ASP A 262 -5.13 25.89 3.07
N TYR A 263 -4.83 27.18 2.96
CA TYR A 263 -3.60 27.67 2.31
C TYR A 263 -2.33 27.25 3.06
N LEU A 264 -2.39 27.16 4.40
CA LEU A 264 -1.23 26.76 5.22
C LEU A 264 -0.92 25.27 5.00
N ALA A 265 -1.94 24.42 4.90
CA ALA A 265 -1.79 23.02 4.52
C ALA A 265 -1.20 22.90 3.10
N THR A 266 -1.65 23.73 2.15
CA THR A 266 -1.10 23.80 0.79
C THR A 266 0.40 24.07 0.80
N LEU A 267 0.86 25.06 1.57
CA LEU A 267 2.29 25.40 1.67
C LEU A 267 3.14 24.26 2.25
N LYS A 268 2.62 23.56 3.27
CA LYS A 268 3.31 22.39 3.84
C LYS A 268 3.45 21.26 2.83
N VAL A 269 2.36 20.89 2.15
CA VAL A 269 2.36 19.80 1.15
C VAL A 269 3.20 20.17 -0.08
N LYS A 270 3.18 21.43 -0.51
CA LYS A 270 4.03 21.95 -1.59
C LYS A 270 5.51 21.68 -1.32
N ASN A 271 6.01 22.01 -0.12
CA ASN A 271 7.42 21.81 0.22
C ASN A 271 7.80 20.33 0.23
N ILE A 272 6.91 19.46 0.72
CA ILE A 272 7.09 18.02 0.69
C ILE A 272 7.08 17.51 -0.75
N LEU A 273 6.18 18.03 -1.60
CA LEU A 273 6.07 17.66 -3.00
C LEU A 273 7.35 18.00 -3.78
N ILE A 274 7.99 19.15 -3.48
CA ILE A 274 9.30 19.51 -4.07
C ILE A 274 10.36 18.45 -3.73
N ALA A 275 10.44 18.03 -2.46
CA ALA A 275 11.39 17.01 -2.04
C ALA A 275 11.12 15.66 -2.74
N TYR A 276 9.88 15.24 -2.83
CA TYR A 276 9.51 14.04 -3.56
C TYR A 276 9.77 14.13 -5.06
N ALA A 277 9.57 15.31 -5.67
CA ALA A 277 9.80 15.52 -7.11
C ALA A 277 11.26 15.24 -7.50
N VAL A 278 12.22 15.64 -6.67
CA VAL A 278 13.65 15.32 -6.87
C VAL A 278 13.90 13.80 -6.84
N GLY A 279 13.10 13.05 -6.09
CA GLY A 279 13.18 11.59 -5.99
C GLY A 279 12.59 10.83 -7.18
N ILE A 280 11.75 11.46 -8.03
CA ILE A 280 11.04 10.81 -9.14
C ILE A 280 11.96 9.97 -10.05
N PRO A 281 13.11 10.47 -10.55
CA PRO A 281 13.99 9.69 -11.40
C PRO A 281 14.46 8.39 -10.72
N PHE A 282 14.82 8.48 -9.44
CA PHE A 282 15.33 7.32 -8.69
C PHE A 282 14.25 6.27 -8.46
N TYR A 283 12.99 6.67 -8.25
CA TYR A 283 11.87 5.75 -8.12
C TYR A 283 11.65 4.94 -9.40
N LEU A 284 11.64 5.59 -10.56
CA LEU A 284 11.39 4.91 -11.83
C LEU A 284 12.58 4.02 -12.24
N TYR A 285 13.83 4.46 -11.99
CA TYR A 285 15.01 3.64 -12.22
C TYR A 285 15.02 2.39 -11.33
N ARG A 286 14.72 2.55 -10.05
CA ARG A 286 14.59 1.43 -9.13
C ARG A 286 13.56 0.42 -9.64
N ASP A 287 12.38 0.89 -10.06
CA ASP A 287 11.30 0.02 -10.54
C ASP A 287 11.72 -0.72 -11.82
N LEU A 288 12.35 -0.03 -12.76
CA LEU A 288 12.92 -0.65 -13.97
C LEU A 288 13.93 -1.75 -13.62
N LEU A 289 14.89 -1.47 -12.74
CA LEU A 289 15.93 -2.42 -12.37
C LEU A 289 15.36 -3.64 -11.64
N VAL A 290 14.47 -3.43 -10.67
CA VAL A 290 13.83 -4.52 -9.90
C VAL A 290 13.02 -5.42 -10.83
N ARG A 291 12.24 -4.85 -11.72
CA ARG A 291 11.41 -5.63 -12.65
C ARG A 291 12.26 -6.34 -13.71
N THR A 292 13.31 -5.69 -14.23
CA THR A 292 14.26 -6.34 -15.14
C THR A 292 14.91 -7.52 -14.45
N TYR A 293 15.44 -7.34 -13.23
CA TYR A 293 16.06 -8.42 -12.47
C TYR A 293 15.10 -9.58 -12.20
N SER A 294 13.84 -9.28 -11.87
CA SER A 294 12.83 -10.32 -11.63
C SER A 294 12.38 -11.05 -12.89
N SER A 295 12.58 -10.48 -14.08
CA SER A 295 12.24 -11.09 -15.37
C SER A 295 13.37 -11.90 -15.96
N ILE A 296 14.57 -11.75 -15.44
CA ILE A 296 15.80 -12.47 -15.79
C ILE A 296 16.08 -13.58 -14.76
#